data_b304a6cf4ea2fa9914ad630bf6061d19
#
_entry.id   b304a6cf4ea2fa9914ad630bf6061d19
#
_cell.length_a   1.000
_cell.length_b   1.000
_cell.length_c   1.000
_cell.angle_alpha   90.00
_cell.angle_beta   90.00
_cell.angle_gamma   90.00
#
_symmetry.space_group_name_H-M   'P 1'
#
loop_
_entity.id
_entity.type
_entity.pdbx_description
1 polymer ?
#
loop_
_entity_poly.entity_id
_entity_poly.type
_entity_poly.pdbx_seq_one_letter_code
_entity_poly.pdbx_strand_id
1 'polypeptide(L)'
;MLAPQAMQFASAAEDFFKGPPVKDIPAKQISKHVWLIYSPDGFPTPENRGMMANVTFVDTSKGVVILDTGASLQIGEMAIRMIKKVTNKPVIAIFNSHYHGDHFLGNQAFVETYSKDMPIYAHPYSIKQIKGIEGNAWRNLMERWTNQATAGTKVIPPTHVANQGDIFNFGDVRIKVHHHGTAHTPGDICMQVIEDKVTYVGDIAMGNRIANIDDGSYIGTFKTYQNLQATEGDQLWVPGHGEPSKQLLNEYGEFLAGIYDTCVKAVKDGQDLSVAKSLVLKDPRVSKRAKTMQGFDGNIGKYTSLAYLEAEKEAF
;
A
#
# COMPACT_ATOMS: atom_id res chain seq x y z
N MET A 1 -3.03 -16.75 -42.51
CA MET A 1 -2.18 -15.65 -41.97
C MET A 1 -3.05 -14.44 -41.63
N LEU A 2 -3.89 -14.53 -40.58
CA LEU A 2 -4.76 -13.43 -40.10
C LEU A 2 -4.57 -13.08 -38.62
N ALA A 3 -3.60 -13.71 -37.95
CA ALA A 3 -3.38 -13.49 -36.51
C ALA A 3 -2.71 -12.16 -36.11
N PRO A 4 -1.79 -11.52 -36.89
CA PRO A 4 -1.13 -10.29 -36.43
C PRO A 4 -2.04 -9.04 -36.46
N GLN A 5 -2.99 -8.97 -37.39
CA GLN A 5 -3.87 -7.80 -37.52
C GLN A 5 -4.97 -7.74 -36.45
N ALA A 6 -5.49 -8.88 -36.01
CA ALA A 6 -6.49 -8.95 -34.94
C ALA A 6 -5.92 -8.54 -33.58
N MET A 7 -4.64 -8.90 -33.30
CA MET A 7 -3.94 -8.46 -32.07
C MET A 7 -3.65 -6.94 -32.06
N GLN A 8 -3.33 -6.35 -33.20
CA GLN A 8 -3.12 -4.90 -33.30
C GLN A 8 -4.41 -4.09 -33.13
N PHE A 9 -5.53 -4.59 -33.59
CA PHE A 9 -6.83 -3.95 -33.40
C PHE A 9 -7.34 -4.04 -31.96
N ALA A 10 -7.10 -5.15 -31.25
CA ALA A 10 -7.43 -5.27 -29.84
C ALA A 10 -6.62 -4.29 -28.97
N SER A 11 -5.30 -4.18 -29.20
CA SER A 11 -4.44 -3.22 -28.51
C SER A 11 -4.84 -1.76 -28.77
N ALA A 12 -5.23 -1.41 -30.00
CA ALA A 12 -5.70 -0.06 -30.33
C ALA A 12 -7.07 0.27 -29.71
N ALA A 13 -7.95 -0.73 -29.55
CA ALA A 13 -9.26 -0.53 -28.91
C ALA A 13 -9.14 -0.30 -27.39
N GLU A 14 -8.20 -0.95 -26.72
CA GLU A 14 -7.92 -0.75 -25.28
C GLU A 14 -7.46 0.70 -24.98
N ASP A 15 -6.73 1.36 -25.89
CA ASP A 15 -6.26 2.73 -25.73
C ASP A 15 -7.37 3.79 -25.85
N PHE A 16 -8.56 3.45 -26.35
CA PHE A 16 -9.67 4.38 -26.55
C PHE A 16 -10.73 4.33 -25.44
N PHE A 17 -10.76 3.29 -24.62
CA PHE A 17 -11.74 3.18 -23.54
C PHE A 17 -11.13 3.62 -22.21
N LYS A 18 -11.75 4.65 -21.63
CA LYS A 18 -11.40 5.13 -20.29
C LYS A 18 -12.60 4.96 -19.38
N GLY A 19 -12.38 4.35 -18.22
CA GLY A 19 -13.40 4.19 -17.18
C GLY A 19 -13.90 5.55 -16.64
N PRO A 20 -15.07 5.56 -15.97
CA PRO A 20 -15.68 6.78 -15.47
C PRO A 20 -14.84 7.42 -14.35
N PRO A 21 -14.91 8.76 -14.17
CA PRO A 21 -14.17 9.45 -13.13
C PRO A 21 -14.59 8.99 -11.72
N VAL A 22 -13.62 8.88 -10.82
CA VAL A 22 -13.90 8.63 -9.40
C VAL A 22 -14.48 9.90 -8.77
N LYS A 23 -15.47 9.73 -7.86
CA LYS A 23 -16.07 10.81 -7.10
C LYS A 23 -15.00 11.50 -6.23
N ASP A 24 -15.05 12.83 -6.16
CA ASP A 24 -14.15 13.61 -5.32
C ASP A 24 -14.28 13.24 -3.85
N ILE A 25 -13.17 12.94 -3.21
CA ILE A 25 -13.02 12.69 -1.78
C ILE A 25 -12.14 13.81 -1.23
N PRO A 26 -12.68 14.70 -0.36
CA PRO A 26 -11.90 15.81 0.15
C PRO A 26 -10.64 15.39 0.88
N ALA A 27 -9.52 16.06 0.60
CA ALA A 27 -8.30 15.88 1.35
C ALA A 27 -8.46 16.50 2.75
N LYS A 28 -8.00 15.78 3.78
CA LYS A 28 -7.97 16.21 5.18
C LYS A 28 -6.53 16.51 5.58
N GLN A 29 -6.28 17.66 6.16
CA GLN A 29 -4.97 17.96 6.74
C GLN A 29 -4.79 17.18 8.04
N ILE A 30 -3.71 16.42 8.15
CA ILE A 30 -3.41 15.57 9.32
C ILE A 30 -2.20 16.06 10.11
N SER A 31 -1.36 16.91 9.49
CA SER A 31 -0.28 17.65 10.15
C SER A 31 0.02 18.94 9.38
N LYS A 32 1.06 19.67 9.75
CA LYS A 32 1.37 20.96 9.12
C LYS A 32 1.52 20.87 7.59
N HIS A 33 2.20 19.83 7.09
CA HIS A 33 2.46 19.69 5.65
C HIS A 33 1.76 18.49 5.03
N VAL A 34 1.20 17.55 5.83
CA VAL A 34 0.67 16.29 5.34
C VAL A 34 -0.84 16.30 5.24
N TRP A 35 -1.33 15.85 4.09
CA TRP A 35 -2.73 15.75 3.72
C TRP A 35 -3.07 14.31 3.33
N LEU A 36 -4.28 13.87 3.68
CA LEU A 36 -4.78 12.53 3.44
C LEU A 36 -6.10 12.58 2.67
N ILE A 37 -6.17 11.88 1.55
CA ILE A 37 -7.41 11.50 0.87
C ILE A 37 -7.74 10.09 1.37
N TYR A 38 -8.69 10.01 2.29
CA TYR A 38 -9.01 8.78 3.01
C TYR A 38 -9.97 7.90 2.23
N SER A 39 -9.67 6.60 2.14
CA SER A 39 -10.59 5.59 1.64
C SER A 39 -11.17 4.76 2.79
N PRO A 40 -12.51 4.74 2.98
CA PRO A 40 -13.13 3.90 3.99
C PRO A 40 -13.19 2.41 3.58
N ASP A 41 -13.08 2.13 2.27
CA ASP A 41 -13.21 0.78 1.74
C ASP A 41 -11.86 0.03 1.78
N GLY A 42 -11.92 -1.25 2.12
CA GLY A 42 -10.74 -2.10 2.16
C GLY A 42 -10.49 -2.90 0.88
N PHE A 43 -11.46 -2.94 -0.05
CA PHE A 43 -11.40 -3.75 -1.27
C PHE A 43 -11.98 -2.99 -2.47
N PRO A 44 -11.49 -3.28 -3.71
CA PRO A 44 -11.99 -2.65 -4.91
C PRO A 44 -13.37 -3.24 -5.28
N THR A 45 -14.28 -2.38 -5.68
CA THR A 45 -15.60 -2.76 -6.20
C THR A 45 -15.97 -1.89 -7.41
N PRO A 46 -16.98 -2.28 -8.20
CA PRO A 46 -17.52 -1.42 -9.25
C PRO A 46 -18.04 -0.07 -8.71
N GLU A 47 -18.63 -0.07 -7.52
CA GLU A 47 -19.25 1.10 -6.88
C GLU A 47 -18.21 2.12 -6.44
N ASN A 48 -17.13 1.67 -5.76
CA ASN A 48 -16.03 2.55 -5.33
C ASN A 48 -15.00 2.80 -6.42
N ARG A 49 -15.13 2.13 -7.59
CA ARG A 49 -14.24 2.28 -8.76
C ARG A 49 -12.77 2.06 -8.43
N GLY A 50 -12.50 1.13 -7.50
CA GLY A 50 -11.15 0.81 -7.05
C GLY A 50 -10.58 1.76 -5.99
N MET A 51 -11.36 2.72 -5.47
CA MET A 51 -10.92 3.58 -4.36
C MET A 51 -10.92 2.78 -3.06
N MET A 52 -9.78 2.19 -2.74
CA MET A 52 -9.60 1.28 -1.61
C MET A 52 -8.38 1.62 -0.75
N ALA A 53 -7.38 2.29 -1.31
CA ALA A 53 -6.18 2.73 -0.61
C ALA A 53 -6.19 4.24 -0.38
N ASN A 54 -5.55 4.66 0.69
CA ASN A 54 -5.31 6.07 0.99
C ASN A 54 -4.34 6.68 -0.03
N VAL A 55 -4.61 7.93 -0.42
CA VAL A 55 -3.62 8.74 -1.16
C VAL A 55 -3.15 9.85 -0.23
N THR A 56 -1.85 9.89 0.05
CA THR A 56 -1.25 10.88 0.95
C THR A 56 -0.38 11.83 0.15
N PHE A 57 -0.40 13.12 0.48
CA PHE A 57 0.50 14.07 -0.13
C PHE A 57 1.06 15.07 0.88
N VAL A 58 2.25 15.58 0.57
CA VAL A 58 3.00 16.53 1.39
C VAL A 58 3.14 17.83 0.61
N ASP A 59 2.57 18.91 1.13
CA ASP A 59 2.71 20.26 0.57
C ASP A 59 3.98 20.92 1.12
N THR A 60 5.00 21.06 0.28
CA THR A 60 6.31 21.59 0.64
C THR A 60 6.59 22.94 -0.01
N SER A 61 7.62 23.65 0.42
CA SER A 61 8.01 24.91 -0.21
C SER A 61 8.47 24.78 -1.66
N LYS A 62 8.90 23.59 -2.09
CA LYS A 62 9.34 23.32 -3.48
C LYS A 62 8.25 22.78 -4.40
N GLY A 63 7.15 22.26 -3.83
CA GLY A 63 6.07 21.61 -4.58
C GLY A 63 5.42 20.50 -3.76
N VAL A 64 4.56 19.73 -4.37
CA VAL A 64 3.84 18.64 -3.73
C VAL A 64 4.54 17.30 -3.97
N VAL A 65 4.69 16.49 -2.92
CA VAL A 65 5.21 15.13 -2.99
C VAL A 65 4.07 14.16 -2.68
N ILE A 66 3.92 13.10 -3.48
CA ILE A 66 2.88 12.09 -3.31
C ILE A 66 3.47 10.84 -2.65
N LEU A 67 2.74 10.31 -1.67
CA LEU A 67 3.03 9.02 -1.01
C LEU A 67 1.88 8.07 -1.37
N ASP A 68 2.15 7.19 -2.31
CA ASP A 68 1.22 6.33 -3.04
C ASP A 68 0.13 7.08 -3.85
N THR A 69 -0.23 6.54 -5.00
CA THR A 69 -1.03 7.26 -6.00
C THR A 69 -2.42 6.67 -6.23
N GLY A 70 -2.73 5.54 -5.58
CA GLY A 70 -4.01 4.85 -5.76
C GLY A 70 -4.02 3.81 -6.90
N ALA A 71 -5.17 3.16 -7.07
CA ALA A 71 -5.36 1.95 -7.87
C ALA A 71 -5.60 2.20 -9.36
N SER A 72 -5.63 3.44 -9.84
CA SER A 72 -5.95 3.73 -11.26
C SER A 72 -5.63 5.16 -11.67
N LEU A 73 -5.61 5.36 -13.00
CA LEU A 73 -5.59 6.69 -13.63
C LEU A 73 -6.66 7.61 -13.03
N GLN A 74 -7.91 7.10 -12.91
CA GLN A 74 -9.05 7.90 -12.44
C GLN A 74 -8.91 8.34 -10.98
N ILE A 75 -8.31 7.49 -10.13
CA ILE A 75 -8.01 7.82 -8.72
C ILE A 75 -6.90 8.88 -8.66
N GLY A 76 -5.83 8.72 -9.44
CA GLY A 76 -4.78 9.73 -9.54
C GLY A 76 -5.32 11.08 -10.03
N GLU A 77 -6.21 11.09 -11.02
CA GLU A 77 -6.90 12.31 -11.48
C GLU A 77 -7.78 12.95 -10.40
N MET A 78 -8.49 12.14 -9.62
CA MET A 78 -9.24 12.62 -8.46
C MET A 78 -8.30 13.24 -7.42
N ALA A 79 -7.19 12.58 -7.11
CA ALA A 79 -6.20 13.12 -6.18
C ALA A 79 -5.63 14.47 -6.66
N ILE A 80 -5.32 14.61 -7.95
CA ILE A 80 -4.89 15.88 -8.55
C ILE A 80 -5.95 16.99 -8.37
N ARG A 81 -7.23 16.68 -8.57
CA ARG A 81 -8.31 17.66 -8.33
C ARG A 81 -8.36 18.08 -6.87
N MET A 82 -8.14 17.16 -5.93
CA MET A 82 -8.13 17.47 -4.48
C MET A 82 -6.90 18.28 -4.08
N ILE A 83 -5.72 17.94 -4.60
CA ILE A 83 -4.49 18.70 -4.39
C ILE A 83 -4.68 20.15 -4.84
N LYS A 84 -5.26 20.37 -6.04
CA LYS A 84 -5.53 21.71 -6.56
C LYS A 84 -6.52 22.54 -5.73
N LYS A 85 -7.33 21.92 -4.88
CA LYS A 85 -8.17 22.61 -3.89
C LYS A 85 -7.38 23.07 -2.65
N VAL A 86 -6.22 22.49 -2.41
CA VAL A 86 -5.33 22.78 -1.27
C VAL A 86 -4.24 23.77 -1.68
N THR A 87 -3.59 23.54 -2.82
CA THR A 87 -2.42 24.32 -3.27
C THR A 87 -2.35 24.41 -4.80
N ASN A 88 -1.77 25.50 -5.29
CA ASN A 88 -1.47 25.67 -6.72
C ASN A 88 -0.07 25.17 -7.12
N LYS A 89 0.71 24.64 -6.18
CA LYS A 89 2.05 24.13 -6.44
C LYS A 89 1.99 22.85 -7.31
N PRO A 90 2.96 22.64 -8.21
CA PRO A 90 3.03 21.41 -9.00
C PRO A 90 3.40 20.22 -8.13
N VAL A 91 2.98 19.01 -8.54
CA VAL A 91 3.55 17.78 -8.02
C VAL A 91 4.94 17.60 -8.62
N ILE A 92 5.93 17.31 -7.79
CA ILE A 92 7.36 17.27 -8.16
C ILE A 92 8.02 15.91 -7.92
N ALA A 93 7.40 15.03 -7.13
CA ALA A 93 7.92 13.69 -6.86
C ALA A 93 6.79 12.75 -6.39
N ILE A 94 7.00 11.46 -6.61
CA ILE A 94 6.14 10.38 -6.12
C ILE A 94 7.03 9.36 -5.40
N PHE A 95 6.52 8.80 -4.29
CA PHE A 95 7.05 7.61 -3.65
C PHE A 95 6.00 6.52 -3.67
N ASN A 96 6.34 5.33 -4.17
CA ASN A 96 5.48 4.15 -4.06
C ASN A 96 6.01 3.25 -2.96
N SER A 97 5.15 2.96 -1.97
CA SER A 97 5.51 2.17 -0.80
C SER A 97 5.91 0.74 -1.15
N HIS A 98 5.18 0.12 -2.06
CA HIS A 98 5.45 -1.23 -2.56
C HIS A 98 4.80 -1.47 -3.95
N TYR A 99 4.82 -2.72 -4.45
CA TYR A 99 4.44 -3.03 -5.83
C TYR A 99 2.97 -3.44 -6.03
N HIS A 100 2.11 -3.40 -5.01
CA HIS A 100 0.68 -3.70 -5.20
C HIS A 100 -0.03 -2.55 -5.93
N GLY A 101 -0.98 -2.93 -6.80
CA GLY A 101 -1.56 -2.02 -7.78
C GLY A 101 -2.32 -0.84 -7.20
N ASP A 102 -2.90 -1.00 -6.03
CA ASP A 102 -3.64 0.06 -5.34
C ASP A 102 -2.74 1.17 -4.76
N HIS A 103 -1.42 1.04 -4.89
CA HIS A 103 -0.43 2.01 -4.42
C HIS A 103 0.29 2.75 -5.55
N PHE A 104 0.38 2.17 -6.78
CA PHE A 104 1.17 2.77 -7.85
C PHE A 104 0.44 3.00 -9.17
N LEU A 105 -0.70 2.38 -9.43
CA LEU A 105 -1.37 2.48 -10.74
C LEU A 105 -1.87 3.90 -11.06
N GLY A 106 -2.03 4.76 -10.07
CA GLY A 106 -2.32 6.18 -10.26
C GLY A 106 -1.13 7.03 -10.73
N ASN A 107 0.11 6.50 -10.80
CA ASN A 107 1.30 7.22 -11.26
C ASN A 107 1.07 7.90 -12.61
N GLN A 108 0.34 7.26 -13.52
CA GLN A 108 0.03 7.78 -14.85
C GLN A 108 -0.59 9.17 -14.82
N ALA A 109 -1.57 9.41 -13.95
CA ALA A 109 -2.27 10.68 -13.87
C ALA A 109 -1.32 11.85 -13.59
N PHE A 110 -0.38 11.65 -12.69
CA PHE A 110 0.58 12.67 -12.27
C PHE A 110 1.62 12.93 -13.35
N VAL A 111 2.15 11.87 -13.98
CA VAL A 111 3.15 11.97 -15.06
C VAL A 111 2.54 12.67 -16.28
N GLU A 112 1.32 12.32 -16.68
CA GLU A 112 0.63 12.95 -17.80
C GLU A 112 0.23 14.42 -17.51
N THR A 113 -0.06 14.75 -16.24
CA THR A 113 -0.50 16.12 -15.87
C THR A 113 0.67 17.08 -15.67
N TYR A 114 1.77 16.64 -15.06
CA TYR A 114 2.84 17.54 -14.61
C TYR A 114 4.13 17.37 -15.42
N SER A 115 4.72 16.17 -15.48
CA SER A 115 5.96 15.94 -16.25
C SER A 115 6.19 14.46 -16.51
N LYS A 116 6.56 14.12 -17.73
CA LYS A 116 7.00 12.77 -18.10
C LYS A 116 8.32 12.36 -17.41
N ASP A 117 9.11 13.33 -17.02
CA ASP A 117 10.40 13.12 -16.32
C ASP A 117 10.26 13.23 -14.80
N MET A 118 9.01 13.20 -14.26
CA MET A 118 8.77 13.22 -12.82
C MET A 118 9.47 12.04 -12.13
N PRO A 119 10.29 12.31 -11.11
CA PRO A 119 10.92 11.24 -10.36
C PRO A 119 9.87 10.45 -9.57
N ILE A 120 9.84 9.14 -9.79
CA ILE A 120 9.02 8.19 -9.04
C ILE A 120 9.98 7.24 -8.32
N TYR A 121 9.95 7.27 -7.00
CA TYR A 121 10.86 6.54 -6.12
C TYR A 121 10.18 5.27 -5.58
N ALA A 122 10.91 4.17 -5.52
CA ALA A 122 10.53 2.95 -4.82
C ALA A 122 11.76 2.10 -4.48
N HIS A 123 11.58 1.09 -3.65
CA HIS A 123 12.61 0.10 -3.40
C HIS A 123 12.96 -0.69 -4.68
N PRO A 124 14.24 -1.10 -4.90
CA PRO A 124 14.66 -1.85 -6.09
C PRO A 124 13.81 -3.09 -6.40
N TYR A 125 13.38 -3.82 -5.36
CA TYR A 125 12.50 -4.97 -5.49
C TYR A 125 11.15 -4.57 -6.11
N SER A 126 10.50 -3.54 -5.57
CA SER A 126 9.21 -3.05 -6.07
C SER A 126 9.32 -2.54 -7.50
N ILE A 127 10.41 -1.85 -7.86
CA ILE A 127 10.69 -1.41 -9.24
C ILE A 127 10.75 -2.62 -10.17
N LYS A 128 11.46 -3.68 -9.78
CA LYS A 128 11.60 -4.91 -10.56
C LYS A 128 10.25 -5.59 -10.78
N GLN A 129 9.43 -5.71 -9.74
CA GLN A 129 8.12 -6.35 -9.83
C GLN A 129 7.16 -5.56 -10.74
N ILE A 130 7.09 -4.23 -10.57
CA ILE A 130 6.22 -3.37 -11.38
C ILE A 130 6.63 -3.37 -12.86
N LYS A 131 7.93 -3.36 -13.16
CA LYS A 131 8.47 -3.48 -14.53
C LYS A 131 8.26 -4.88 -15.11
N GLY A 132 8.12 -5.88 -14.27
CA GLY A 132 7.89 -7.28 -14.65
C GLY A 132 6.41 -7.61 -14.88
N ILE A 133 6.04 -8.83 -14.51
CA ILE A 133 4.69 -9.36 -14.72
C ILE A 133 3.67 -8.67 -13.80
N GLU A 134 4.08 -8.34 -12.56
CA GLU A 134 3.18 -7.86 -11.52
C GLU A 134 2.48 -6.54 -11.89
N GLY A 135 3.18 -5.62 -12.56
CA GLY A 135 2.57 -4.35 -12.95
C GLY A 135 1.30 -4.52 -13.79
N ASN A 136 1.39 -5.35 -14.84
CA ASN A 136 0.23 -5.63 -15.70
C ASN A 136 -0.78 -6.59 -15.04
N ALA A 137 -0.32 -7.53 -14.22
CA ALA A 137 -1.21 -8.41 -13.46
C ALA A 137 -2.12 -7.60 -12.53
N TRP A 138 -1.58 -6.67 -11.78
CA TRP A 138 -2.33 -5.77 -10.90
C TRP A 138 -3.30 -4.88 -11.68
N ARG A 139 -2.87 -4.28 -12.80
CA ARG A 139 -3.77 -3.51 -13.67
C ARG A 139 -4.98 -4.34 -14.11
N ASN A 140 -4.75 -5.54 -14.63
CA ASN A 140 -5.80 -6.42 -15.10
C ASN A 140 -6.74 -6.88 -13.95
N LEU A 141 -6.19 -7.12 -12.76
CA LEU A 141 -6.97 -7.44 -11.57
C LEU A 141 -7.91 -6.28 -11.19
N MET A 142 -7.40 -5.05 -11.16
CA MET A 142 -8.21 -3.86 -10.84
C MET A 142 -9.32 -3.66 -11.87
N GLU A 143 -9.04 -3.78 -13.16
CA GLU A 143 -10.06 -3.69 -14.20
C GLU A 143 -11.17 -4.74 -14.01
N ARG A 144 -10.79 -5.99 -13.73
CA ARG A 144 -11.73 -7.08 -13.50
C ARG A 144 -12.58 -6.88 -12.24
N TRP A 145 -11.95 -6.53 -11.10
CA TRP A 145 -12.65 -6.37 -9.82
C TRP A 145 -13.59 -5.15 -9.81
N THR A 146 -13.28 -4.14 -10.59
CA THR A 146 -14.08 -2.92 -10.70
C THR A 146 -15.06 -2.92 -11.89
N ASN A 147 -15.21 -4.06 -12.58
CA ASN A 147 -16.02 -4.17 -13.79
C ASN A 147 -15.65 -3.06 -14.81
N GLN A 148 -14.36 -2.95 -15.13
CA GLN A 148 -13.79 -2.00 -16.08
C GLN A 148 -13.83 -0.52 -15.63
N ALA A 149 -14.19 -0.21 -14.40
CA ALA A 149 -14.21 1.18 -13.95
C ALA A 149 -12.81 1.83 -13.90
N THR A 150 -11.72 1.01 -13.84
CA THR A 150 -10.34 1.47 -13.89
C THR A 150 -9.70 1.36 -15.30
N ALA A 151 -10.49 1.06 -16.33
CA ALA A 151 -9.99 0.92 -17.69
C ALA A 151 -9.34 2.21 -18.22
N GLY A 152 -8.33 2.04 -19.08
CA GLY A 152 -7.48 3.12 -19.59
C GLY A 152 -6.27 3.41 -18.69
N THR A 153 -6.14 2.70 -17.57
CA THR A 153 -4.95 2.80 -16.71
C THR A 153 -3.76 2.09 -17.37
N LYS A 154 -2.62 2.78 -17.44
CA LYS A 154 -1.33 2.27 -17.92
C LYS A 154 -0.35 2.14 -16.77
N VAL A 155 0.46 1.09 -16.82
CA VAL A 155 1.53 0.89 -15.84
C VAL A 155 2.65 1.88 -16.11
N ILE A 156 2.85 2.82 -15.20
CA ILE A 156 4.01 3.74 -15.18
C ILE A 156 4.91 3.33 -14.01
N PRO A 157 5.99 2.61 -14.26
CA PRO A 157 6.84 2.09 -13.20
C PRO A 157 7.69 3.19 -12.58
N PRO A 158 8.12 3.01 -11.30
CA PRO A 158 9.10 3.88 -10.67
C PRO A 158 10.41 3.93 -11.46
N THR A 159 11.01 5.12 -11.50
CA THR A 159 12.22 5.45 -12.28
C THR A 159 13.47 5.59 -11.41
N HIS A 160 13.30 5.83 -10.12
CA HIS A 160 14.37 6.11 -9.18
C HIS A 160 14.33 5.16 -7.99
N VAL A 161 15.51 4.81 -7.49
CA VAL A 161 15.67 3.95 -6.32
C VAL A 161 15.56 4.79 -5.05
N ALA A 162 14.86 4.25 -4.05
CA ALA A 162 14.88 4.71 -2.67
C ALA A 162 15.30 3.56 -1.75
N ASN A 163 16.34 3.77 -0.96
CA ASN A 163 16.93 2.78 -0.06
C ASN A 163 16.72 3.17 1.40
N GLN A 164 16.99 2.21 2.30
CA GLN A 164 17.03 2.46 3.72
C GLN A 164 17.95 3.63 4.06
N GLY A 165 17.41 4.61 4.77
CA GLY A 165 18.16 5.75 5.28
C GLY A 165 18.30 6.93 4.32
N ASP A 166 17.85 6.81 3.06
CA ASP A 166 17.84 7.94 2.13
C ASP A 166 17.01 9.10 2.67
N ILE A 167 17.53 10.32 2.55
CA ILE A 167 16.84 11.55 2.95
C ILE A 167 16.72 12.49 1.76
N PHE A 168 15.47 12.82 1.41
CA PHE A 168 15.13 13.70 0.30
C PHE A 168 14.71 15.07 0.84
N ASN A 169 15.35 16.14 0.33
CA ASN A 169 15.10 17.53 0.78
C ASN A 169 14.18 18.27 -0.20
N PHE A 170 12.99 18.63 0.29
CA PHE A 170 11.98 19.38 -0.46
C PHE A 170 11.81 20.83 0.07
N GLY A 171 12.88 21.42 0.60
CA GLY A 171 12.90 22.77 1.13
C GLY A 171 12.65 22.80 2.62
N ASP A 172 11.46 23.14 3.05
CA ASP A 172 11.02 23.16 4.45
C ASP A 172 10.65 21.78 5.01
N VAL A 173 10.65 20.74 4.16
CA VAL A 173 10.33 19.36 4.53
C VAL A 173 11.40 18.40 4.04
N ARG A 174 11.78 17.44 4.88
CA ARG A 174 12.62 16.30 4.52
C ARG A 174 11.83 15.01 4.65
N ILE A 175 11.98 14.15 3.64
CA ILE A 175 11.39 12.80 3.67
C ILE A 175 12.51 11.78 3.81
N LYS A 176 12.46 11.00 4.90
CA LYS A 176 13.38 9.89 5.18
C LYS A 176 12.72 8.57 4.83
N VAL A 177 13.46 7.71 4.13
CA VAL A 177 12.99 6.38 3.72
C VAL A 177 13.47 5.34 4.73
N HIS A 178 12.55 4.45 5.13
CA HIS A 178 12.83 3.30 5.97
C HIS A 178 12.48 2.01 5.22
N HIS A 179 13.41 1.06 5.25
CA HIS A 179 13.25 -0.30 4.77
C HIS A 179 14.03 -1.24 5.72
N HIS A 180 13.36 -2.16 6.36
CA HIS A 180 13.99 -3.05 7.36
C HIS A 180 13.91 -4.53 6.97
N GLY A 181 13.71 -4.81 5.68
CA GLY A 181 13.56 -6.15 5.14
C GLY A 181 12.10 -6.46 4.77
N THR A 182 11.82 -7.74 4.52
CA THR A 182 10.48 -8.20 4.15
C THR A 182 9.51 -7.99 5.31
N ALA A 183 8.41 -7.27 5.06
CA ALA A 183 7.30 -7.11 6.00
C ALA A 183 5.98 -7.53 5.33
N HIS A 184 5.27 -6.61 4.66
CA HIS A 184 4.12 -6.93 3.81
C HIS A 184 4.56 -7.50 2.46
N THR A 185 5.64 -6.93 1.90
CA THR A 185 6.37 -7.43 0.73
C THR A 185 7.88 -7.34 0.96
N PRO A 186 8.72 -7.97 0.10
CA PRO A 186 10.17 -7.79 0.20
C PRO A 186 10.67 -6.38 -0.17
N GLY A 187 9.81 -5.53 -0.70
CA GLY A 187 10.17 -4.20 -1.20
C GLY A 187 9.42 -3.04 -0.56
N ASP A 188 8.94 -3.21 0.68
CA ASP A 188 8.24 -2.13 1.39
C ASP A 188 9.18 -1.00 1.77
N ILE A 189 8.76 0.22 1.54
CA ILE A 189 9.37 1.42 2.13
C ILE A 189 8.33 2.21 2.93
N CYS A 190 8.77 2.75 4.06
CA CYS A 190 8.01 3.74 4.80
C CYS A 190 8.61 5.12 4.54
N MET A 191 7.79 6.14 4.42
CA MET A 191 8.20 7.52 4.15
C MET A 191 7.88 8.40 5.35
N GLN A 192 8.92 8.81 6.06
CA GLN A 192 8.80 9.70 7.21
C GLN A 192 8.93 11.16 6.79
N VAL A 193 7.93 11.96 7.06
CA VAL A 193 7.96 13.43 7.02
C VAL A 193 8.54 13.90 8.34
N ILE A 194 9.86 14.17 8.35
CA ILE A 194 10.65 14.37 9.58
C ILE A 194 10.10 15.52 10.42
N GLU A 195 9.86 16.67 9.82
CA GLU A 195 9.43 17.89 10.48
C GLU A 195 8.05 17.77 11.13
N ASP A 196 7.19 16.91 10.57
CA ASP A 196 5.82 16.71 11.04
C ASP A 196 5.66 15.54 12.01
N LYS A 197 6.68 14.69 12.16
CA LYS A 197 6.61 13.41 12.86
C LYS A 197 5.45 12.54 12.37
N VAL A 198 5.31 12.47 11.05
CA VAL A 198 4.33 11.64 10.35
C VAL A 198 5.08 10.63 9.52
N THR A 199 4.73 9.35 9.64
CA THR A 199 5.32 8.30 8.81
C THR A 199 4.22 7.54 8.07
N TYR A 200 4.24 7.62 6.74
CA TYR A 200 3.44 6.76 5.88
C TYR A 200 4.06 5.37 5.84
N VAL A 201 3.31 4.36 6.24
CA VAL A 201 3.80 2.99 6.41
C VAL A 201 3.31 2.01 5.35
N GLY A 202 2.50 2.48 4.38
CA GLY A 202 1.88 1.57 3.40
C GLY A 202 1.10 0.46 4.07
N ASP A 203 1.28 -0.76 3.59
CA ASP A 203 0.52 -1.93 4.04
C ASP A 203 1.25 -2.78 5.10
N ILE A 204 2.41 -2.33 5.59
CA ILE A 204 3.07 -3.04 6.70
C ILE A 204 2.20 -2.99 7.98
N ALA A 205 1.31 -2.00 8.12
CA ALA A 205 0.27 -1.95 9.13
C ALA A 205 -1.02 -1.38 8.53
N MET A 206 -2.16 -2.00 8.85
CA MET A 206 -3.48 -1.64 8.33
C MET A 206 -4.48 -1.44 9.46
N GLY A 207 -5.37 -0.45 9.32
CA GLY A 207 -6.34 -0.11 10.37
C GLY A 207 -7.64 -0.90 10.28
N ASN A 208 -8.21 -1.03 9.09
CA ASN A 208 -9.59 -1.48 8.88
C ASN A 208 -9.75 -2.73 8.01
N ARG A 209 -8.65 -3.35 7.59
CA ARG A 209 -8.72 -4.54 6.72
C ARG A 209 -7.69 -5.60 7.07
N ILE A 210 -7.94 -6.81 6.58
CA ILE A 210 -7.00 -7.92 6.46
C ILE A 210 -7.01 -8.37 5.00
N ALA A 211 -5.86 -8.34 4.32
CA ALA A 211 -5.77 -8.51 2.88
C ALA A 211 -4.74 -9.57 2.48
N ASN A 212 -4.18 -9.45 1.28
CA ASN A 212 -3.13 -10.34 0.81
C ASN A 212 -1.84 -10.16 1.63
N ILE A 213 -1.21 -11.27 2.04
CA ILE A 213 0.05 -11.32 2.76
C ILE A 213 0.98 -12.39 2.16
N ASP A 214 0.70 -12.85 0.94
CA ASP A 214 1.38 -14.03 0.35
C ASP A 214 2.91 -13.86 0.27
N ASP A 215 3.41 -12.63 0.11
CA ASP A 215 4.84 -12.31 0.03
C ASP A 215 5.42 -11.76 1.35
N GLY A 216 4.63 -11.75 2.41
CA GLY A 216 5.00 -11.15 3.69
C GLY A 216 5.79 -12.05 4.62
N SER A 217 6.22 -11.46 5.75
CA SER A 217 6.89 -12.14 6.87
C SER A 217 6.40 -11.55 8.19
N TYR A 218 6.00 -12.40 9.12
CA TYR A 218 5.64 -11.99 10.49
C TYR A 218 6.87 -11.47 11.25
N ILE A 219 7.95 -12.26 11.23
CA ILE A 219 9.21 -11.91 11.91
C ILE A 219 9.76 -10.61 11.35
N GLY A 220 9.77 -10.47 10.02
CA GLY A 220 10.22 -9.26 9.36
C GLY A 220 9.35 -8.05 9.68
N THR A 221 8.03 -8.22 9.78
CA THR A 221 7.10 -7.15 10.19
C THR A 221 7.38 -6.72 11.63
N PHE A 222 7.52 -7.65 12.59
CA PHE A 222 7.84 -7.30 13.97
C PHE A 222 9.18 -6.58 14.10
N LYS A 223 10.20 -7.05 13.37
CA LYS A 223 11.51 -6.38 13.30
C LYS A 223 11.39 -4.95 12.75
N THR A 224 10.57 -4.77 11.71
CA THR A 224 10.32 -3.45 11.12
C THR A 224 9.66 -2.52 12.12
N TYR A 225 8.65 -2.98 12.87
CA TYR A 225 8.00 -2.17 13.91
C TYR A 225 8.97 -1.78 15.03
N GLN A 226 9.75 -2.73 15.53
CA GLN A 226 10.77 -2.46 16.56
C GLN A 226 11.77 -1.38 16.09
N ASN A 227 12.26 -1.50 14.85
CA ASN A 227 13.21 -0.53 14.31
C ASN A 227 12.58 0.85 14.13
N LEU A 228 11.38 0.95 13.56
CA LEU A 228 10.68 2.22 13.38
C LEU A 228 10.40 2.91 14.72
N GLN A 229 9.90 2.18 15.71
CA GLN A 229 9.60 2.74 17.03
C GLN A 229 10.85 3.13 17.82
N ALA A 230 11.93 2.36 17.72
CA ALA A 230 13.20 2.65 18.40
C ALA A 230 13.93 3.86 17.81
N THR A 231 13.85 4.06 16.48
CA THR A 231 14.62 5.11 15.80
C THR A 231 13.86 6.42 15.70
N GLU A 232 12.52 6.38 15.57
CA GLU A 232 11.73 7.55 15.24
C GLU A 232 10.81 8.03 16.39
N GLY A 233 10.68 7.24 17.45
CA GLY A 233 9.87 7.58 18.62
C GLY A 233 8.38 7.77 18.28
N ASP A 234 7.74 8.73 18.95
CA ASP A 234 6.32 9.02 18.74
C ASP A 234 6.05 9.62 17.36
N GLN A 235 5.37 8.87 16.53
CA GLN A 235 4.94 9.24 15.20
C GLN A 235 3.41 9.18 15.07
N LEU A 236 2.85 9.95 14.14
CA LEU A 236 1.55 9.63 13.55
C LEU A 236 1.81 8.65 12.40
N TRP A 237 1.40 7.40 12.57
CA TRP A 237 1.52 6.37 11.55
C TRP A 237 0.33 6.43 10.59
N VAL A 238 0.61 6.57 9.29
CA VAL A 238 -0.40 6.65 8.22
C VAL A 238 -0.36 5.37 7.42
N PRO A 239 -1.41 4.53 7.48
CA PRO A 239 -1.46 3.30 6.71
C PRO A 239 -1.87 3.52 5.26
N GLY A 240 -1.60 2.54 4.38
CA GLY A 240 -2.23 2.44 3.06
C GLY A 240 -3.74 2.23 3.16
N HIS A 241 -4.21 1.55 4.21
CA HIS A 241 -5.64 1.28 4.46
C HIS A 241 -6.02 1.52 5.91
N GLY A 242 -7.03 2.35 6.13
CA GLY A 242 -7.54 2.70 7.45
C GLY A 242 -7.11 4.08 7.91
N GLU A 243 -7.55 4.45 9.11
CA GLU A 243 -7.29 5.76 9.70
C GLU A 243 -5.86 5.87 10.24
N PRO A 244 -5.22 7.03 10.14
CA PRO A 244 -3.96 7.31 10.83
C PRO A 244 -4.10 7.22 12.34
N SER A 245 -3.11 6.62 13.00
CA SER A 245 -3.11 6.48 14.47
C SER A 245 -1.68 6.43 15.02
N LYS A 246 -1.45 7.00 16.21
CA LYS A 246 -0.21 6.80 16.96
C LYS A 246 -0.06 5.36 17.48
N GLN A 247 -1.16 4.64 17.62
CA GLN A 247 -1.20 3.27 18.12
C GLN A 247 -1.22 2.22 16.99
N LEU A 248 -1.21 2.64 15.72
CA LEU A 248 -1.40 1.74 14.58
C LEU A 248 -0.45 0.53 14.61
N LEU A 249 0.86 0.75 14.79
CA LEU A 249 1.85 -0.33 14.81
C LEU A 249 1.65 -1.27 16.00
N ASN A 250 1.31 -0.72 17.18
CA ASN A 250 1.04 -1.53 18.36
C ASN A 250 -0.22 -2.38 18.15
N GLU A 251 -1.32 -1.75 17.72
CA GLU A 251 -2.60 -2.41 17.55
C GLU A 251 -2.59 -3.48 16.45
N TYR A 252 -1.94 -3.20 15.32
CA TYR A 252 -1.83 -4.19 14.26
C TYR A 252 -0.79 -5.25 14.60
N GLY A 253 0.28 -4.87 15.31
CA GLY A 253 1.29 -5.78 15.85
C GLY A 253 0.72 -6.79 16.85
N GLU A 254 -0.16 -6.36 17.77
CA GLU A 254 -0.88 -7.26 18.69
C GLU A 254 -1.74 -8.28 17.91
N PHE A 255 -2.44 -7.83 16.88
CA PHE A 255 -3.22 -8.73 16.03
C PHE A 255 -2.34 -9.77 15.33
N LEU A 256 -1.24 -9.36 14.70
CA LEU A 256 -0.30 -10.27 14.06
C LEU A 256 0.38 -11.21 15.06
N ALA A 257 0.73 -10.71 16.25
CA ALA A 257 1.31 -11.50 17.33
C ALA A 257 0.32 -12.56 17.83
N GLY A 258 -0.98 -12.23 17.90
CA GLY A 258 -2.01 -13.20 18.25
C GLY A 258 -2.06 -14.40 17.29
N ILE A 259 -1.84 -14.15 16.00
CA ILE A 259 -1.78 -15.21 14.98
C ILE A 259 -0.47 -15.99 15.11
N TYR A 260 0.67 -15.27 15.10
CA TYR A 260 2.00 -15.89 15.03
C TYR A 260 2.34 -16.70 16.29
N ASP A 261 2.16 -16.14 17.49
CA ASP A 261 2.44 -16.82 18.75
C ASP A 261 1.60 -18.10 18.92
N THR A 262 0.33 -18.05 18.47
CA THR A 262 -0.55 -19.21 18.48
C THR A 262 -0.03 -20.30 17.53
N CYS A 263 0.46 -19.93 16.34
CA CYS A 263 1.06 -20.87 15.41
C CYS A 263 2.38 -21.46 15.95
N VAL A 264 3.27 -20.62 16.52
CA VAL A 264 4.51 -21.08 17.18
C VAL A 264 4.21 -22.09 18.28
N LYS A 265 3.18 -21.84 19.09
CA LYS A 265 2.76 -22.78 20.13
C LYS A 265 2.24 -24.08 19.52
N ALA A 266 1.38 -24.02 18.50
CA ALA A 266 0.84 -25.18 17.84
C ALA A 266 1.95 -26.06 17.23
N VAL A 267 2.94 -25.48 16.57
CA VAL A 267 4.12 -26.19 16.02
C VAL A 267 4.91 -26.87 17.13
N LYS A 268 5.22 -26.17 18.22
CA LYS A 268 5.92 -26.75 19.38
C LYS A 268 5.19 -27.90 20.03
N ASP A 269 3.86 -27.83 20.06
CA ASP A 269 3.00 -28.89 20.61
C ASP A 269 2.74 -30.04 19.61
N GLY A 270 3.32 -30.01 18.41
CA GLY A 270 3.12 -31.01 17.36
C GLY A 270 1.71 -31.02 16.77
N GLN A 271 0.98 -29.90 16.88
CA GLN A 271 -0.37 -29.76 16.37
C GLN A 271 -0.35 -29.30 14.91
N ASP A 272 -1.26 -29.82 14.09
CA ASP A 272 -1.36 -29.47 12.68
C ASP A 272 -1.96 -28.07 12.42
N LEU A 273 -1.88 -27.62 11.17
CA LEU A 273 -2.41 -26.33 10.72
C LEU A 273 -3.92 -26.18 11.00
N SER A 274 -4.71 -27.26 10.96
CA SER A 274 -6.16 -27.17 11.16
C SER A 274 -6.49 -26.84 12.61
N VAL A 275 -5.73 -27.41 13.54
CA VAL A 275 -5.82 -27.08 14.97
C VAL A 275 -5.34 -25.65 15.21
N ALA A 276 -4.20 -25.26 14.62
CA ALA A 276 -3.68 -23.88 14.72
C ALA A 276 -4.73 -22.84 14.27
N LYS A 277 -5.40 -23.07 13.12
CA LYS A 277 -6.49 -22.19 12.63
C LYS A 277 -7.63 -22.03 13.65
N SER A 278 -8.03 -23.13 14.29
CA SER A 278 -9.07 -23.10 15.31
C SER A 278 -8.65 -22.35 16.57
N LEU A 279 -7.37 -22.43 16.96
CA LEU A 279 -6.81 -21.73 18.11
C LEU A 279 -6.64 -20.24 17.83
N VAL A 280 -6.15 -19.86 16.66
CA VAL A 280 -5.99 -18.46 16.22
C VAL A 280 -7.31 -17.69 16.32
N LEU A 281 -8.42 -18.28 15.87
CA LEU A 281 -9.74 -17.64 15.95
C LEU A 281 -10.22 -17.42 17.39
N LYS A 282 -9.67 -18.16 18.37
CA LYS A 282 -9.98 -18.05 19.79
C LYS A 282 -9.05 -17.10 20.55
N ASP A 283 -7.88 -16.71 19.94
CA ASP A 283 -6.99 -15.75 20.59
C ASP A 283 -7.68 -14.40 20.75
N PRO A 284 -7.71 -13.80 21.96
CA PRO A 284 -8.40 -12.53 22.20
C PRO A 284 -7.89 -11.37 21.35
N ARG A 285 -6.59 -11.37 21.00
CA ARG A 285 -5.97 -10.34 20.15
C ARG A 285 -6.50 -10.41 18.70
N VAL A 286 -6.87 -11.61 18.24
CA VAL A 286 -7.43 -11.86 16.91
C VAL A 286 -8.94 -11.68 16.90
N SER A 287 -9.66 -12.34 17.80
CA SER A 287 -11.13 -12.33 17.87
C SER A 287 -11.72 -10.93 18.11
N LYS A 288 -11.02 -10.09 18.87
CA LYS A 288 -11.39 -8.68 19.10
C LYS A 288 -11.50 -7.90 17.78
N ARG A 289 -10.63 -8.19 16.81
CA ARG A 289 -10.58 -7.48 15.53
C ARG A 289 -11.44 -8.09 14.42
N ALA A 290 -11.85 -9.35 14.57
CA ALA A 290 -12.63 -10.07 13.57
C ALA A 290 -13.88 -9.30 13.09
N LYS A 291 -14.54 -8.56 14.00
CA LYS A 291 -15.77 -7.82 13.70
C LYS A 291 -15.55 -6.47 13.02
N THR A 292 -14.34 -5.94 13.06
CA THR A 292 -14.02 -4.57 12.60
C THR A 292 -13.12 -4.53 11.36
N MET A 293 -12.45 -5.65 11.04
CA MET A 293 -11.57 -5.74 9.88
C MET A 293 -12.32 -6.26 8.66
N GLN A 294 -12.37 -5.48 7.62
CA GLN A 294 -12.90 -5.90 6.31
C GLN A 294 -12.09 -7.07 5.76
N GLY A 295 -12.76 -8.06 5.17
CA GLY A 295 -12.11 -9.23 4.57
C GLY A 295 -11.58 -10.26 5.58
N PHE A 296 -11.90 -10.16 6.89
CA PHE A 296 -11.38 -11.05 7.92
C PHE A 296 -11.64 -12.52 7.60
N ASP A 297 -12.90 -12.91 7.40
CA ASP A 297 -13.28 -14.31 7.18
C ASP A 297 -12.62 -14.92 5.93
N GLY A 298 -12.45 -14.13 4.88
CA GLY A 298 -11.85 -14.56 3.61
C GLY A 298 -10.32 -14.70 3.66
N ASN A 299 -9.64 -14.01 4.59
CA ASN A 299 -8.17 -13.92 4.59
C ASN A 299 -7.49 -14.49 5.84
N ILE A 300 -8.18 -14.63 6.98
CA ILE A 300 -7.56 -15.12 8.22
C ILE A 300 -6.92 -16.51 8.05
N GLY A 301 -7.50 -17.34 7.20
CA GLY A 301 -6.94 -18.67 6.90
C GLY A 301 -5.56 -18.60 6.21
N LYS A 302 -5.36 -17.62 5.30
CA LYS A 302 -4.06 -17.37 4.64
C LYS A 302 -3.04 -16.85 5.64
N TYR A 303 -3.44 -15.85 6.45
CA TYR A 303 -2.61 -15.30 7.52
C TYR A 303 -2.12 -16.39 8.46
N THR A 304 -3.02 -17.26 8.92
CA THR A 304 -2.64 -18.38 9.79
C THR A 304 -1.72 -19.37 9.08
N SER A 305 -1.97 -19.67 7.80
CA SER A 305 -1.11 -20.59 7.04
C SER A 305 0.30 -20.06 6.88
N LEU A 306 0.47 -18.77 6.56
CA LEU A 306 1.80 -18.15 6.46
C LEU A 306 2.51 -18.17 7.82
N ALA A 307 1.82 -17.77 8.89
CA ALA A 307 2.37 -17.77 10.25
C ALA A 307 2.83 -19.18 10.68
N TYR A 308 2.02 -20.19 10.37
CA TYR A 308 2.34 -21.57 10.70
C TYR A 308 3.58 -22.07 9.94
N LEU A 309 3.66 -21.82 8.62
CA LEU A 309 4.81 -22.18 7.80
C LEU A 309 6.10 -21.45 8.22
N GLU A 310 5.98 -20.17 8.61
CA GLU A 310 7.12 -19.40 9.11
C GLU A 310 7.57 -19.94 10.48
N ALA A 311 6.64 -20.28 11.37
CA ALA A 311 6.93 -20.90 12.66
C ALA A 311 7.59 -22.28 12.52
N GLU A 312 7.18 -23.10 11.55
CA GLU A 312 7.84 -24.38 11.25
C GLU A 312 9.30 -24.18 10.83
N LYS A 313 9.57 -23.21 9.94
CA LYS A 313 10.95 -22.92 9.49
C LYS A 313 11.88 -22.47 10.61
N GLU A 314 11.35 -21.79 11.61
CA GLU A 314 12.12 -21.32 12.77
C GLU A 314 12.33 -22.44 13.82
N ALA A 315 11.53 -23.50 13.79
CA ALA A 315 11.59 -24.60 14.74
C ALA A 315 12.61 -25.71 14.31
N PHE A 316 12.98 -25.75 13.04
CA PHE A 316 13.86 -26.75 12.42
C PHE A 316 15.01 -26.11 11.66
#